data_2fe4a994dda9a22fc1285a22def574e0
#
_entry.id   2fe4a994dda9a22fc1285a22def574e0
#
_cell.length_a   1.000
_cell.length_b   1.000
_cell.length_c   1.000
_cell.angle_alpha   90.00
_cell.angle_beta   90.00
_cell.angle_gamma   90.00
#
_symmetry.space_group_name_H-M   'P 1'
#
loop_
_entity.id
_entity.type
_entity.pdbx_description
1 polymer ?
#
loop_
_entity_poly.entity_id
_entity_poly.type
_entity_poly.pdbx_seq_one_letter_code
_entity_poly.pdbx_strand_id
1 'polypeptide(L)'
;MDRKKAIALSFSVPVAWGFSYPLMKIGMDGMNATSIVALRCTIAFIVCVLLFHKCTFRINRDLIVRAAVIGAIMAVELTCMCLGSSLTSASTAGFLQSLTVVIVPFANALLLRRAPERKVLIGTAVVTGGMLLLSGADFTSLNPGALVMLLSAFVYAAHIIIGKRFVEQVDPLALGVWQLAFAGLFSGIGAVALGGFTLPSTPTEFTVIIALALICSAYGFITQAYVQPHVPAETTGFAFSLEPVCSAVFSFFLVGEVLTPIAFLGAALIMAGVFVATIEPPRLHAPAYPQEAMAVEPKQVS
;
A
#
# COMPACT_ATOMS: atom_id res chain seq x y z
N MET A 1 0.19 1.95 20.65
CA MET A 1 1.54 2.41 20.20
C MET A 1 1.58 3.92 20.23
N ASP A 2 2.73 4.52 20.60
CA ASP A 2 2.89 5.98 20.51
C ASP A 2 2.81 6.45 19.05
N ARG A 3 2.10 7.58 18.81
CA ARG A 3 1.86 8.13 17.47
C ARG A 3 3.16 8.42 16.70
N LYS A 4 4.19 8.94 17.38
CA LYS A 4 5.50 9.20 16.76
C LYS A 4 6.16 7.91 16.25
N LYS A 5 6.06 6.83 17.05
CA LYS A 5 6.55 5.51 16.64
C LYS A 5 5.74 4.94 15.49
N ALA A 6 4.41 5.15 15.47
CA ALA A 6 3.56 4.73 14.36
C ALA A 6 3.93 5.43 13.05
N ILE A 7 4.14 6.75 13.10
CA ILE A 7 4.58 7.53 11.93
C ILE A 7 5.95 7.04 11.46
N ALA A 8 6.94 6.89 12.36
CA ALA A 8 8.27 6.41 12.00
C ALA A 8 8.22 5.01 11.37
N LEU A 9 7.39 4.11 11.92
CA LEU A 9 7.23 2.76 11.38
C LEU A 9 6.51 2.78 10.02
N SER A 10 5.59 3.72 9.77
CA SER A 10 4.92 3.84 8.48
C SER A 10 5.90 4.18 7.34
N PHE A 11 6.99 4.87 7.62
CA PHE A 11 8.03 5.16 6.63
C PHE A 11 8.89 3.95 6.21
N SER A 12 8.88 2.86 6.98
CA SER A 12 9.57 1.63 6.59
C SER A 12 8.78 0.81 5.53
N VAL A 13 7.47 1.03 5.45
CA VAL A 13 6.60 0.33 4.49
C VAL A 13 6.94 0.67 3.03
N PRO A 14 7.09 1.96 2.62
CA PRO A 14 7.46 2.29 1.25
C PRO A 14 8.85 1.78 0.86
N VAL A 15 9.77 1.58 1.81
CA VAL A 15 11.06 0.92 1.53
C VAL A 15 10.82 -0.54 1.10
N ALA A 16 10.02 -1.28 1.87
CA ALA A 16 9.67 -2.66 1.54
C ALA A 16 8.91 -2.77 0.21
N TRP A 17 8.01 -1.84 -0.06
CA TRP A 17 7.20 -1.86 -1.29
C TRP A 17 7.93 -1.33 -2.52
N GLY A 18 8.81 -0.36 -2.37
CA GLY A 18 9.69 0.06 -3.45
C GLY A 18 10.54 -1.08 -4.01
N PHE A 19 10.91 -2.04 -3.14
CA PHE A 19 11.60 -3.27 -3.56
C PHE A 19 10.71 -4.20 -4.39
N SER A 20 9.38 -4.07 -4.29
CA SER A 20 8.41 -4.93 -4.99
C SER A 20 8.43 -4.76 -6.51
N TYR A 21 8.63 -3.52 -7.03
CA TYR A 21 8.54 -3.23 -8.47
C TYR A 21 9.59 -3.98 -9.31
N PRO A 22 10.89 -3.87 -9.03
CA PRO A 22 11.88 -4.63 -9.77
C PRO A 22 11.71 -6.13 -9.58
N LEU A 23 11.29 -6.61 -8.40
CA LEU A 23 11.02 -8.02 -8.19
C LEU A 23 9.84 -8.53 -9.01
N MET A 24 8.74 -7.77 -9.09
CA MET A 24 7.59 -8.15 -9.93
C MET A 24 7.98 -8.19 -11.41
N LYS A 25 8.77 -7.22 -11.88
CA LYS A 25 9.26 -7.21 -13.27
C LYS A 25 10.06 -8.47 -13.58
N ILE A 26 11.01 -8.86 -12.72
CA ILE A 26 11.78 -10.10 -12.86
C ILE A 26 10.87 -11.34 -12.81
N GLY A 27 9.88 -11.37 -11.90
CA GLY A 27 8.97 -12.50 -11.75
C GLY A 27 8.03 -12.69 -12.94
N MET A 28 7.65 -11.59 -13.61
CA MET A 28 6.77 -11.61 -14.78
C MET A 28 7.42 -12.18 -16.05
N ASP A 29 8.73 -12.41 -16.08
CA ASP A 29 9.41 -13.05 -17.19
C ASP A 29 8.99 -14.53 -17.36
N GLY A 30 8.62 -15.23 -16.27
CA GLY A 30 8.19 -16.63 -16.32
C GLY A 30 6.86 -16.93 -15.67
N MET A 31 6.25 -15.97 -14.96
CA MET A 31 5.01 -16.17 -14.21
C MET A 31 3.95 -15.13 -14.57
N ASN A 32 2.66 -15.51 -14.52
CA ASN A 32 1.59 -14.53 -14.69
C ASN A 32 1.31 -13.73 -13.39
N ALA A 33 0.77 -12.52 -13.55
CA ALA A 33 0.54 -11.57 -12.46
C ALA A 33 -0.33 -12.16 -11.33
N THR A 34 -1.41 -12.84 -11.68
CA THR A 34 -2.34 -13.42 -10.70
C THR A 34 -1.70 -14.54 -9.90
N SER A 35 -0.82 -15.34 -10.50
CA SER A 35 -0.06 -16.40 -9.80
C SER A 35 0.99 -15.81 -8.85
N ILE A 36 1.71 -14.77 -9.28
CA ILE A 36 2.65 -14.05 -8.41
C ILE A 36 1.90 -13.53 -7.17
N VAL A 37 0.75 -12.86 -7.37
CA VAL A 37 -0.04 -12.31 -6.25
C VAL A 37 -0.60 -13.42 -5.37
N ALA A 38 -1.11 -14.50 -5.95
CA ALA A 38 -1.62 -15.64 -5.20
C ALA A 38 -0.54 -16.28 -4.32
N LEU A 39 0.63 -16.55 -4.87
CA LEU A 39 1.73 -17.18 -4.14
C LEU A 39 2.30 -16.26 -3.06
N ARG A 40 2.59 -14.99 -3.40
CA ARG A 40 3.16 -14.05 -2.42
C ARG A 40 2.23 -13.83 -1.23
N CYS A 41 0.92 -13.68 -1.47
CA CYS A 41 -0.05 -13.44 -0.41
C CYS A 41 -0.32 -14.71 0.41
N THR A 42 -0.40 -15.89 -0.22
CA THR A 42 -0.59 -17.16 0.48
C THR A 42 0.60 -17.50 1.39
N ILE A 43 1.83 -17.37 0.88
CA ILE A 43 3.03 -17.59 1.68
C ILE A 43 3.12 -16.58 2.83
N ALA A 44 2.84 -15.30 2.56
CA ALA A 44 2.79 -14.27 3.58
C ALA A 44 1.74 -14.58 4.67
N PHE A 45 0.55 -15.02 4.26
CA PHE A 45 -0.49 -15.46 5.20
C PHE A 45 -0.02 -16.59 6.09
N ILE A 46 0.56 -17.65 5.52
CA ILE A 46 1.07 -18.81 6.29
C ILE A 46 2.11 -18.36 7.31
N VAL A 47 3.09 -17.54 6.89
CA VAL A 47 4.13 -17.01 7.78
C VAL A 47 3.53 -16.14 8.88
N CYS A 48 2.58 -15.26 8.55
CA CYS A 48 1.93 -14.40 9.53
C CYS A 48 1.07 -15.19 10.53
N VAL A 49 0.37 -16.24 10.09
CA VAL A 49 -0.36 -17.15 11.00
C VAL A 49 0.59 -17.83 11.97
N LEU A 50 1.75 -18.29 11.52
CA LEU A 50 2.73 -18.92 12.39
C LEU A 50 3.31 -17.95 13.41
N LEU A 51 3.58 -16.70 13.03
CA LEU A 51 4.14 -15.67 13.89
C LEU A 51 3.11 -15.07 14.85
N PHE A 52 1.87 -14.87 14.41
CA PHE A 52 0.81 -14.14 15.12
C PHE A 52 -0.39 -15.01 15.48
N HIS A 53 -0.20 -16.33 15.65
CA HIS A 53 -1.28 -17.31 15.88
C HIS A 53 -2.28 -16.90 16.97
N LYS A 54 -1.80 -16.30 18.09
CA LYS A 54 -2.68 -15.89 19.20
C LYS A 54 -3.71 -14.83 18.84
N CYS A 55 -3.38 -13.92 17.93
CA CYS A 55 -4.29 -12.87 17.46
C CYS A 55 -5.14 -13.37 16.26
N THR A 56 -4.53 -14.17 15.40
CA THR A 56 -5.14 -14.62 14.15
C THR A 56 -6.34 -15.54 14.36
N PHE A 57 -6.34 -16.35 15.43
CA PHE A 57 -7.44 -17.29 15.72
C PHE A 57 -8.60 -16.69 16.54
N ARG A 58 -8.56 -15.43 16.91
CA ARG A 58 -9.72 -14.73 17.47
C ARG A 58 -10.65 -14.26 16.35
N ILE A 59 -11.26 -15.22 15.67
CA ILE A 59 -12.08 -15.00 14.47
C ILE A 59 -13.52 -14.71 14.90
N ASN A 60 -14.11 -13.67 14.32
CA ASN A 60 -15.53 -13.44 14.32
C ASN A 60 -16.03 -13.19 12.88
N ARG A 61 -17.33 -13.27 12.67
CA ARG A 61 -17.93 -13.09 11.34
C ARG A 61 -17.61 -11.70 10.76
N ASP A 62 -17.61 -10.68 11.59
CA ASP A 62 -17.36 -9.30 11.17
C ASP A 62 -15.92 -9.12 10.65
N LEU A 63 -14.91 -9.65 11.36
CA LEU A 63 -13.53 -9.69 10.93
C LEU A 63 -13.38 -10.37 9.55
N ILE A 64 -13.97 -11.57 9.40
CA ILE A 64 -13.84 -12.35 8.14
C ILE A 64 -14.46 -11.63 6.97
N VAL A 65 -15.65 -11.04 7.12
CA VAL A 65 -16.31 -10.29 6.04
C VAL A 65 -15.46 -9.08 5.64
N ARG A 66 -14.94 -8.31 6.61
CA ARG A 66 -14.06 -7.16 6.33
C ARG A 66 -12.75 -7.58 5.69
N ALA A 67 -12.14 -8.65 6.17
CA ALA A 67 -10.93 -9.20 5.60
C ALA A 67 -11.14 -9.70 4.16
N ALA A 68 -12.29 -10.32 3.87
CA ALA A 68 -12.63 -10.73 2.51
C ALA A 68 -12.80 -9.52 1.57
N VAL A 69 -13.50 -8.47 2.02
CA VAL A 69 -13.66 -7.24 1.23
C VAL A 69 -12.32 -6.58 0.94
N ILE A 70 -11.51 -6.34 1.99
CA ILE A 70 -10.23 -5.66 1.81
C ILE A 70 -9.22 -6.54 1.06
N GLY A 71 -9.27 -7.85 1.24
CA GLY A 71 -8.47 -8.83 0.50
C GLY A 71 -8.84 -8.91 -0.98
N ALA A 72 -10.13 -8.78 -1.33
CA ALA A 72 -10.57 -8.69 -2.72
C ALA A 72 -10.04 -7.41 -3.40
N ILE A 73 -10.14 -6.27 -2.72
CA ILE A 73 -9.59 -5.00 -3.20
C ILE A 73 -8.07 -5.13 -3.42
N MET A 74 -7.36 -5.71 -2.47
CA MET A 74 -5.92 -5.95 -2.53
C MET A 74 -5.54 -6.93 -3.67
N ALA A 75 -6.33 -7.97 -3.92
CA ALA A 75 -6.10 -8.90 -5.04
C ALA A 75 -6.16 -8.17 -6.39
N VAL A 76 -7.17 -7.31 -6.60
CA VAL A 76 -7.31 -6.50 -7.81
C VAL A 76 -6.16 -5.50 -7.92
N GLU A 77 -5.87 -4.78 -6.84
CA GLU A 77 -4.79 -3.77 -6.78
C GLU A 77 -3.44 -4.38 -7.16
N LEU A 78 -3.00 -5.45 -6.46
CA LEU A 78 -1.72 -6.09 -6.71
C LEU A 78 -1.64 -6.73 -8.10
N THR A 79 -2.74 -7.28 -8.62
CA THR A 79 -2.77 -7.84 -9.98
C THR A 79 -2.63 -6.73 -11.02
N CYS A 80 -3.34 -5.61 -10.88
CA CYS A 80 -3.18 -4.44 -11.75
C CYS A 80 -1.77 -3.86 -11.65
N MET A 81 -1.19 -3.80 -10.45
CA MET A 81 0.17 -3.32 -10.24
C MET A 81 1.20 -4.23 -10.93
N CYS A 82 1.07 -5.54 -10.83
CA CYS A 82 1.92 -6.51 -11.53
C CYS A 82 1.82 -6.34 -13.06
N LEU A 83 0.60 -6.37 -13.61
CA LEU A 83 0.36 -6.24 -15.04
C LEU A 83 0.83 -4.88 -15.57
N GLY A 84 0.50 -3.80 -14.87
CA GLY A 84 0.90 -2.46 -15.26
C GLY A 84 2.41 -2.29 -15.26
N SER A 85 3.11 -2.80 -14.23
CA SER A 85 4.57 -2.73 -14.13
C SER A 85 5.29 -3.50 -15.25
N SER A 86 4.73 -4.58 -15.76
CA SER A 86 5.32 -5.33 -16.86
C SER A 86 5.15 -4.65 -18.22
N LEU A 87 4.11 -3.80 -18.36
CA LEU A 87 3.75 -3.12 -19.60
C LEU A 87 4.27 -1.69 -19.68
N THR A 88 4.91 -1.17 -18.64
CA THR A 88 5.49 0.19 -18.60
C THR A 88 6.86 0.19 -17.92
N SER A 89 7.52 1.36 -17.86
CA SER A 89 8.77 1.49 -17.10
C SER A 89 8.51 1.44 -15.59
N ALA A 90 9.47 0.95 -14.80
CA ALA A 90 9.37 0.92 -13.34
C ALA A 90 9.17 2.34 -12.76
N SER A 91 9.83 3.35 -13.35
CA SER A 91 9.66 4.75 -12.97
C SER A 91 8.24 5.26 -13.22
N THR A 92 7.65 4.94 -14.38
CA THR A 92 6.26 5.31 -14.72
C THR A 92 5.27 4.56 -13.82
N ALA A 93 5.50 3.26 -13.58
CA ALA A 93 4.66 2.45 -12.68
C ALA A 93 4.67 3.02 -11.25
N GLY A 94 5.83 3.30 -10.69
CA GLY A 94 5.95 3.91 -9.36
C GLY A 94 5.31 5.30 -9.27
N PHE A 95 5.47 6.13 -10.31
CA PHE A 95 4.80 7.43 -10.40
C PHE A 95 3.27 7.29 -10.35
N LEU A 96 2.70 6.46 -11.23
CA LEU A 96 1.25 6.30 -11.33
C LEU A 96 0.65 5.70 -10.05
N GLN A 97 1.30 4.72 -9.44
CA GLN A 97 0.86 4.16 -8.16
C GLN A 97 0.85 5.22 -7.05
N SER A 98 1.84 6.10 -7.04
CA SER A 98 1.98 7.15 -6.03
C SER A 98 0.98 8.29 -6.19
N LEU A 99 0.18 8.34 -7.28
CA LEU A 99 -0.95 9.27 -7.39
C LEU A 99 -1.99 9.07 -6.28
N THR A 100 -1.91 7.99 -5.52
CA THR A 100 -2.67 7.82 -4.26
C THR A 100 -2.48 8.98 -3.29
N VAL A 101 -1.32 9.66 -3.30
CA VAL A 101 -1.09 10.87 -2.49
C VAL A 101 -2.04 12.01 -2.85
N VAL A 102 -2.48 12.05 -4.10
CA VAL A 102 -3.51 12.99 -4.59
C VAL A 102 -4.91 12.42 -4.36
N ILE A 103 -5.13 11.17 -4.76
CA ILE A 103 -6.45 10.53 -4.74
C ILE A 103 -6.99 10.41 -3.33
N VAL A 104 -6.18 9.98 -2.34
CA VAL A 104 -6.64 9.75 -0.96
C VAL A 104 -7.17 11.02 -0.28
N PRO A 105 -6.46 12.18 -0.25
CA PRO A 105 -6.99 13.39 0.36
C PRO A 105 -8.26 13.91 -0.32
N PHE A 106 -8.32 13.86 -1.66
CA PHE A 106 -9.51 14.33 -2.39
C PHE A 106 -10.70 13.38 -2.20
N ALA A 107 -10.49 12.07 -2.23
CA ALA A 107 -11.54 11.09 -1.94
C ALA A 107 -12.04 11.25 -0.48
N ASN A 108 -11.14 11.43 0.47
CA ASN A 108 -11.49 11.67 1.87
C ASN A 108 -12.28 12.98 2.05
N ALA A 109 -11.85 14.06 1.39
CA ALA A 109 -12.55 15.35 1.39
C ALA A 109 -13.99 15.21 0.87
N LEU A 110 -14.16 14.47 -0.22
CA LEU A 110 -15.48 14.19 -0.81
C LEU A 110 -16.36 13.37 0.15
N LEU A 111 -15.80 12.29 0.72
CA LEU A 111 -16.51 11.40 1.65
C LEU A 111 -16.91 12.10 2.96
N LEU A 112 -16.03 12.95 3.49
CA LEU A 112 -16.26 13.71 4.73
C LEU A 112 -16.96 15.05 4.49
N ARG A 113 -17.18 15.44 3.22
CA ARG A 113 -17.73 16.75 2.81
C ARG A 113 -16.98 17.93 3.45
N ARG A 114 -15.65 17.81 3.53
CA ARG A 114 -14.75 18.83 4.11
C ARG A 114 -13.58 19.05 3.17
N ALA A 115 -13.21 20.32 2.95
CA ALA A 115 -12.03 20.63 2.13
C ALA A 115 -10.75 20.12 2.79
N PRO A 116 -9.76 19.62 2.02
CA PRO A 116 -8.46 19.25 2.54
C PRO A 116 -7.75 20.46 3.19
N GLU A 117 -6.94 20.20 4.21
CA GLU A 117 -6.12 21.24 4.83
C GLU A 117 -5.11 21.83 3.82
N ARG A 118 -4.80 23.12 3.94
CA ARG A 118 -3.86 23.81 3.02
C ARG A 118 -2.49 23.12 2.93
N LYS A 119 -1.97 22.61 4.08
CA LYS A 119 -0.69 21.88 4.11
C LYS A 119 -0.74 20.59 3.28
N VAL A 120 -1.89 19.88 3.27
CA VAL A 120 -2.13 18.68 2.48
C VAL A 120 -2.12 19.05 0.99
N LEU A 121 -2.79 20.14 0.60
CA LEU A 121 -2.80 20.62 -0.79
C LEU A 121 -1.40 21.02 -1.28
N ILE A 122 -0.65 21.76 -0.47
CA ILE A 122 0.73 22.18 -0.80
C ILE A 122 1.63 20.94 -0.91
N GLY A 123 1.58 20.05 0.11
CA GLY A 123 2.37 18.82 0.09
C GLY A 123 2.05 17.95 -1.12
N THR A 124 0.76 17.76 -1.45
CA THR A 124 0.31 17.02 -2.64
C THR A 124 0.87 17.64 -3.92
N ALA A 125 0.82 18.96 -4.08
CA ALA A 125 1.33 19.64 -5.27
C ALA A 125 2.86 19.46 -5.41
N VAL A 126 3.61 19.62 -4.32
CA VAL A 126 5.08 19.44 -4.31
C VAL A 126 5.47 17.99 -4.59
N VAL A 127 4.81 17.02 -3.94
CA VAL A 127 5.06 15.59 -4.17
C VAL A 127 4.73 15.21 -5.61
N THR A 128 3.59 15.66 -6.15
CA THR A 128 3.20 15.38 -7.54
C THR A 128 4.22 15.96 -8.53
N GLY A 129 4.66 17.20 -8.32
CA GLY A 129 5.73 17.81 -9.12
C GLY A 129 7.05 17.01 -9.07
N GLY A 130 7.42 16.55 -7.87
CA GLY A 130 8.60 15.69 -7.69
C GLY A 130 8.48 14.35 -8.40
N MET A 131 7.30 13.72 -8.34
CA MET A 131 7.03 12.45 -9.03
C MET A 131 7.10 12.61 -10.55
N LEU A 132 6.61 13.71 -11.09
CA LEU A 132 6.71 14.02 -12.52
C LEU A 132 8.17 14.09 -12.97
N LEU A 133 9.03 14.77 -12.20
CA LEU A 133 10.46 14.85 -12.49
C LEU A 133 11.17 13.51 -12.31
N LEU A 134 10.83 12.76 -11.26
CA LEU A 134 11.43 11.45 -10.99
C LEU A 134 11.14 10.44 -12.10
N SER A 135 9.90 10.42 -12.60
CA SER A 135 9.48 9.47 -13.63
C SER A 135 9.99 9.82 -15.04
N GLY A 136 10.49 11.02 -15.25
CA GLY A 136 10.80 11.53 -16.59
C GLY A 136 9.58 11.51 -17.51
N ALA A 137 8.38 11.72 -16.97
CA ALA A 137 7.12 11.35 -17.55
C ALA A 137 6.94 11.86 -18.96
N ASP A 138 7.00 10.95 -19.90
CA ASP A 138 6.51 11.15 -21.25
C ASP A 138 5.00 10.88 -21.26
N PHE A 139 4.19 11.93 -21.05
CA PHE A 139 2.73 11.85 -21.08
C PHE A 139 2.17 11.65 -22.50
N THR A 140 3.02 11.67 -23.52
CA THR A 140 2.58 11.55 -24.91
C THR A 140 2.17 10.13 -25.28
N SER A 141 2.56 9.13 -24.45
CA SER A 141 2.23 7.73 -24.65
C SER A 141 1.44 7.15 -23.47
N LEU A 142 0.13 7.39 -23.42
CA LEU A 142 -0.78 6.59 -22.58
C LEU A 142 -0.82 5.16 -23.13
N ASN A 143 0.17 4.35 -22.75
CA ASN A 143 0.19 2.93 -23.08
C ASN A 143 -0.79 2.15 -22.17
N PRO A 144 -1.24 0.95 -22.56
CA PRO A 144 -2.15 0.13 -21.76
C PRO A 144 -1.65 -0.11 -20.34
N GLY A 145 -0.32 -0.24 -20.14
CA GLY A 145 0.29 -0.41 -18.82
C GLY A 145 0.05 0.80 -17.91
N ALA A 146 0.16 2.02 -18.45
CA ALA A 146 -0.12 3.24 -17.69
C ALA A 146 -1.59 3.32 -17.24
N LEU A 147 -2.53 2.90 -18.07
CA LEU A 147 -3.96 2.87 -17.71
C LEU A 147 -4.23 1.82 -16.60
N VAL A 148 -3.62 0.65 -16.70
CA VAL A 148 -3.73 -0.39 -15.67
C VAL A 148 -3.11 0.07 -14.35
N MET A 149 -1.97 0.77 -14.39
CA MET A 149 -1.35 1.35 -13.19
C MET A 149 -2.22 2.45 -12.56
N LEU A 150 -2.86 3.28 -13.38
CA LEU A 150 -3.79 4.29 -12.88
C LEU A 150 -5.00 3.64 -12.19
N LEU A 151 -5.56 2.58 -12.76
CA LEU A 151 -6.60 1.78 -12.12
C LEU A 151 -6.10 1.21 -10.79
N SER A 152 -4.88 0.65 -10.74
CA SER A 152 -4.25 0.17 -9.51
C SER A 152 -4.19 1.27 -8.45
N ALA A 153 -3.80 2.50 -8.79
CA ALA A 153 -3.73 3.63 -7.86
C ALA A 153 -5.10 4.00 -7.25
N PHE A 154 -6.19 3.98 -8.05
CA PHE A 154 -7.54 4.20 -7.54
C PHE A 154 -7.98 3.07 -6.60
N VAL A 155 -7.73 1.82 -6.97
CA VAL A 155 -8.05 0.65 -6.14
C VAL A 155 -7.25 0.69 -4.84
N TYR A 156 -5.97 1.08 -4.90
CA TYR A 156 -5.13 1.24 -3.72
C TYR A 156 -5.60 2.38 -2.80
N ALA A 157 -6.02 3.50 -3.36
CA ALA A 157 -6.64 4.55 -2.56
C ALA A 157 -7.91 4.06 -1.83
N ALA A 158 -8.74 3.25 -2.49
CA ALA A 158 -9.88 2.60 -1.86
C ALA A 158 -9.45 1.64 -0.75
N HIS A 159 -8.39 0.84 -0.97
CA HIS A 159 -7.79 -0.03 0.05
C HIS A 159 -7.37 0.75 1.29
N ILE A 160 -6.66 1.87 1.13
CA ILE A 160 -6.22 2.74 2.25
C ILE A 160 -7.42 3.30 3.03
N ILE A 161 -8.41 3.86 2.33
CA ILE A 161 -9.56 4.55 2.96
C ILE A 161 -10.49 3.55 3.66
N ILE A 162 -10.81 2.43 3.00
CA ILE A 162 -11.68 1.38 3.56
C ILE A 162 -10.94 0.65 4.68
N GLY A 163 -9.67 0.32 4.48
CA GLY A 163 -8.81 -0.31 5.47
C GLY A 163 -8.73 0.51 6.76
N LYS A 164 -8.57 1.84 6.65
CA LYS A 164 -8.58 2.74 7.81
C LYS A 164 -9.85 2.60 8.65
N ARG A 165 -11.02 2.53 8.01
CA ARG A 165 -12.31 2.35 8.70
C ARG A 165 -12.44 0.97 9.34
N PHE A 166 -11.91 -0.06 8.69
CA PHE A 166 -12.01 -1.43 9.20
C PHE A 166 -11.10 -1.69 10.40
N VAL A 167 -9.86 -1.18 10.38
CA VAL A 167 -8.94 -1.32 11.52
C VAL A 167 -9.38 -0.57 12.79
N GLU A 168 -10.34 0.35 12.67
CA GLU A 168 -10.96 1.01 13.82
C GLU A 168 -12.05 0.17 14.50
N GLN A 169 -12.52 -0.91 13.84
CA GLN A 169 -13.67 -1.71 14.28
C GLN A 169 -13.31 -3.15 14.63
N VAL A 170 -12.17 -3.65 14.17
CA VAL A 170 -11.67 -5.01 14.43
C VAL A 170 -10.19 -4.97 14.78
N ASP A 171 -9.64 -6.09 15.25
CA ASP A 171 -8.21 -6.20 15.53
C ASP A 171 -7.39 -5.96 14.25
N PRO A 172 -6.52 -4.91 14.21
CA PRO A 172 -5.78 -4.54 13.01
C PRO A 172 -4.84 -5.63 12.53
N LEU A 173 -4.22 -6.37 13.46
CA LEU A 173 -3.26 -7.42 13.12
C LEU A 173 -3.99 -8.63 12.54
N ALA A 174 -5.11 -9.02 13.14
CA ALA A 174 -5.94 -10.09 12.60
C ALA A 174 -6.48 -9.74 11.21
N LEU A 175 -6.97 -8.49 11.02
CA LEU A 175 -7.41 -8.01 9.71
C LEU A 175 -6.27 -8.06 8.69
N GLY A 176 -5.06 -7.58 9.06
CA GLY A 176 -3.87 -7.60 8.23
C GLY A 176 -3.47 -9.00 7.78
N VAL A 177 -3.59 -9.99 8.66
CA VAL A 177 -3.29 -11.39 8.32
C VAL A 177 -4.37 -11.98 7.42
N TRP A 178 -5.65 -11.85 7.77
CA TRP A 178 -6.74 -12.45 7.01
C TRP A 178 -6.96 -11.81 5.63
N GLN A 179 -6.65 -10.51 5.45
CA GLN A 179 -6.68 -9.91 4.10
C GLN A 179 -5.70 -10.59 3.14
N LEU A 180 -4.51 -11.02 3.64
CA LEU A 180 -3.54 -11.76 2.82
C LEU A 180 -4.11 -13.12 2.38
N ALA A 181 -4.82 -13.84 3.27
CA ALA A 181 -5.48 -15.09 2.92
C ALA A 181 -6.47 -14.90 1.77
N PHE A 182 -7.35 -13.92 1.89
CA PHE A 182 -8.36 -13.64 0.87
C PHE A 182 -7.75 -13.09 -0.42
N ALA A 183 -6.73 -12.25 -0.34
CA ALA A 183 -6.02 -11.77 -1.53
C ALA A 183 -5.36 -12.94 -2.27
N GLY A 184 -4.70 -13.85 -1.56
CA GLY A 184 -4.14 -15.07 -2.15
C GLY A 184 -5.21 -15.95 -2.79
N LEU A 185 -6.32 -16.18 -2.09
CA LEU A 185 -7.45 -16.99 -2.56
C LEU A 185 -8.06 -16.40 -3.84
N PHE A 186 -8.44 -15.11 -3.84
CA PHE A 186 -9.09 -14.49 -4.98
C PHE A 186 -8.15 -14.38 -6.19
N SER A 187 -6.86 -14.08 -5.96
CA SER A 187 -5.87 -14.09 -7.05
C SER A 187 -5.61 -15.50 -7.59
N GLY A 188 -5.63 -16.52 -6.72
CA GLY A 188 -5.52 -17.92 -7.14
C GLY A 188 -6.71 -18.36 -8.00
N ILE A 189 -7.93 -18.01 -7.61
CA ILE A 189 -9.15 -18.23 -8.41
C ILE A 189 -9.01 -17.48 -9.75
N GLY A 190 -8.57 -16.22 -9.73
CA GLY A 190 -8.32 -15.44 -10.94
C GLY A 190 -7.26 -16.07 -11.84
N ALA A 191 -6.19 -16.63 -11.30
CA ALA A 191 -5.16 -17.31 -12.07
C ALA A 191 -5.71 -18.51 -12.83
N VAL A 192 -6.51 -19.35 -12.15
CA VAL A 192 -7.15 -20.51 -12.77
C VAL A 192 -8.17 -20.10 -13.83
N ALA A 193 -8.95 -19.05 -13.58
CA ALA A 193 -10.00 -18.58 -14.49
C ALA A 193 -9.44 -17.88 -15.75
N LEU A 194 -8.26 -17.23 -15.65
CA LEU A 194 -7.68 -16.40 -16.72
C LEU A 194 -6.61 -17.11 -17.55
N GLY A 195 -6.41 -18.39 -17.42
CA GLY A 195 -5.51 -19.12 -18.30
C GLY A 195 -4.53 -20.05 -17.63
N GLY A 196 -4.69 -20.26 -16.35
CA GLY A 196 -3.92 -21.25 -15.58
C GLY A 196 -3.00 -20.65 -14.55
N PHE A 197 -2.71 -21.46 -13.53
CA PHE A 197 -1.83 -21.13 -12.44
C PHE A 197 -0.39 -21.47 -12.81
N THR A 198 0.51 -20.48 -12.79
CA THR A 198 1.95 -20.70 -13.04
C THR A 198 2.71 -20.82 -11.72
N LEU A 199 3.54 -21.85 -11.60
CA LEU A 199 4.45 -22.06 -10.47
C LEU A 199 5.86 -21.57 -10.84
N PRO A 200 6.64 -21.08 -9.86
CA PRO A 200 8.04 -20.74 -10.10
C PRO A 200 8.80 -21.99 -10.55
N SER A 201 9.59 -21.86 -11.61
CA SER A 201 10.34 -22.93 -12.25
C SER A 201 11.86 -22.77 -12.13
N THR A 202 12.32 -21.55 -11.87
CA THR A 202 13.73 -21.19 -11.74
C THR A 202 14.09 -20.75 -10.31
N PRO A 203 15.35 -20.90 -9.87
CA PRO A 203 15.80 -20.38 -8.57
C PRO A 203 15.53 -18.89 -8.40
N THR A 204 15.63 -18.10 -9.49
CA THR A 204 15.33 -16.67 -9.48
C THR A 204 13.86 -16.40 -9.16
N GLU A 205 12.93 -17.09 -9.82
CA GLU A 205 11.48 -16.95 -9.56
C GLU A 205 11.12 -17.36 -8.13
N PHE A 206 11.71 -18.45 -7.59
CA PHE A 206 11.53 -18.82 -6.19
C PHE A 206 12.02 -17.72 -5.25
N THR A 207 13.20 -17.16 -5.50
CA THR A 207 13.76 -16.08 -4.67
C THR A 207 12.88 -14.84 -4.73
N VAL A 208 12.38 -14.47 -5.91
CA VAL A 208 11.46 -13.33 -6.11
C VAL A 208 10.17 -13.54 -5.32
N ILE A 209 9.53 -14.71 -5.43
CA ILE A 209 8.29 -15.00 -4.71
C ILE A 209 8.49 -14.96 -3.19
N ILE A 210 9.56 -15.52 -2.67
CA ILE A 210 9.86 -15.49 -1.23
C ILE A 210 10.13 -14.07 -0.76
N ALA A 211 10.92 -13.28 -1.50
CA ALA A 211 11.19 -11.88 -1.16
C ALA A 211 9.89 -11.04 -1.18
N LEU A 212 9.06 -11.18 -2.23
CA LEU A 212 7.76 -10.53 -2.32
C LEU A 212 6.82 -10.94 -1.17
N ALA A 213 6.82 -12.23 -0.80
CA ALA A 213 5.98 -12.74 0.27
C ALA A 213 6.40 -12.20 1.64
N LEU A 214 7.69 -12.27 1.98
CA LEU A 214 8.17 -11.93 3.33
C LEU A 214 8.34 -10.43 3.53
N ILE A 215 9.00 -9.76 2.60
CA ILE A 215 9.36 -8.34 2.74
C ILE A 215 8.18 -7.46 2.33
N CYS A 216 7.66 -7.65 1.12
CA CYS A 216 6.66 -6.74 0.59
C CYS A 216 5.24 -7.05 1.09
N SER A 217 4.88 -8.34 1.22
CA SER A 217 3.52 -8.72 1.64
C SER A 217 3.40 -8.88 3.16
N ALA A 218 4.14 -9.80 3.79
CA ALA A 218 4.00 -10.05 5.22
C ALA A 218 4.39 -8.81 6.03
N TYR A 219 5.63 -8.33 5.89
CA TYR A 219 6.09 -7.17 6.62
C TYR A 219 5.30 -5.91 6.22
N GLY A 220 5.17 -5.60 4.92
CA GLY A 220 4.57 -4.37 4.45
C GLY A 220 3.10 -4.21 4.88
N PHE A 221 2.24 -5.18 4.54
CA PHE A 221 0.80 -5.08 4.84
C PHE A 221 0.46 -5.27 6.32
N ILE A 222 1.22 -6.12 7.05
CA ILE A 222 1.02 -6.24 8.51
C ILE A 222 1.43 -4.96 9.21
N THR A 223 2.57 -4.37 8.82
CA THR A 223 3.01 -3.08 9.39
C THR A 223 2.02 -1.98 9.06
N GLN A 224 1.53 -1.90 7.81
CA GLN A 224 0.48 -0.96 7.42
C GLN A 224 -0.77 -1.12 8.30
N ALA A 225 -1.33 -2.32 8.40
CA ALA A 225 -2.52 -2.57 9.20
C ALA A 225 -2.32 -2.20 10.68
N TYR A 226 -1.14 -2.48 11.22
CA TYR A 226 -0.79 -2.20 12.61
C TYR A 226 -0.63 -0.71 12.91
N VAL A 227 -0.06 0.08 11.99
CA VAL A 227 0.13 1.53 12.18
C VAL A 227 -1.11 2.35 11.82
N GLN A 228 -1.95 1.86 10.93
CA GLN A 228 -3.07 2.59 10.34
C GLN A 228 -4.10 3.11 11.36
N PRO A 229 -4.43 2.45 12.49
CA PRO A 229 -5.29 3.02 13.53
C PRO A 229 -4.71 4.29 14.18
N HIS A 230 -3.38 4.41 14.22
CA HIS A 230 -2.66 5.46 14.94
C HIS A 230 -2.27 6.65 14.05
N VAL A 231 -2.50 6.54 12.73
CA VAL A 231 -2.05 7.51 11.73
C VAL A 231 -3.23 7.88 10.82
N PRO A 232 -3.44 9.17 10.48
CA PRO A 232 -4.42 9.59 9.50
C PRO A 232 -4.15 8.97 8.12
N ALA A 233 -5.21 8.73 7.32
CA ALA A 233 -5.08 8.16 5.99
C ALA A 233 -4.20 9.03 5.06
N GLU A 234 -4.31 10.36 5.19
CA GLU A 234 -3.49 11.31 4.44
C GLU A 234 -2.00 11.16 4.78
N THR A 235 -1.65 11.05 6.08
CA THR A 235 -0.26 10.84 6.53
C THR A 235 0.29 9.51 6.01
N THR A 236 -0.54 8.47 5.97
CA THR A 236 -0.20 7.17 5.37
C THR A 236 0.07 7.32 3.87
N GLY A 237 -0.80 8.01 3.14
CA GLY A 237 -0.62 8.29 1.71
C GLY A 237 0.67 9.07 1.43
N PHE A 238 0.99 10.09 2.25
CA PHE A 238 2.24 10.82 2.13
C PHE A 238 3.47 9.96 2.44
N ALA A 239 3.44 9.15 3.49
CA ALA A 239 4.55 8.23 3.76
C ALA A 239 4.81 7.31 2.57
N PHE A 240 3.74 6.76 1.98
CA PHE A 240 3.82 5.85 0.85
C PHE A 240 4.25 6.52 -0.46
N SER A 241 4.14 7.83 -0.59
CA SER A 241 4.69 8.56 -1.74
C SER A 241 6.22 8.52 -1.84
N LEU A 242 6.92 8.01 -0.83
CA LEU A 242 8.34 7.66 -0.91
C LEU A 242 8.61 6.36 -1.69
N GLU A 243 7.59 5.57 -1.93
CA GLU A 243 7.70 4.29 -2.64
C GLU A 243 8.39 4.40 -4.01
N PRO A 244 8.07 5.39 -4.89
CA PRO A 244 8.77 5.54 -6.17
C PRO A 244 10.25 5.93 -6.01
N VAL A 245 10.62 6.66 -4.95
CA VAL A 245 12.03 6.96 -4.66
C VAL A 245 12.77 5.68 -4.29
N CYS A 246 12.18 4.87 -3.41
CA CYS A 246 12.73 3.57 -3.03
C CYS A 246 12.77 2.61 -4.23
N SER A 247 11.71 2.59 -5.05
CA SER A 247 11.65 1.78 -6.27
C SER A 247 12.76 2.15 -7.25
N ALA A 248 12.99 3.44 -7.49
CA ALA A 248 14.05 3.92 -8.37
C ALA A 248 15.44 3.49 -7.87
N VAL A 249 15.69 3.58 -6.57
CA VAL A 249 16.95 3.13 -5.96
C VAL A 249 17.13 1.61 -6.14
N PHE A 250 16.11 0.81 -5.83
CA PHE A 250 16.21 -0.63 -5.99
C PHE A 250 16.29 -1.08 -7.45
N SER A 251 15.60 -0.38 -8.37
CA SER A 251 15.66 -0.67 -9.80
C SER A 251 17.05 -0.37 -10.38
N PHE A 252 17.73 0.67 -9.89
CA PHE A 252 19.12 0.92 -10.25
C PHE A 252 20.02 -0.28 -9.91
N PHE A 253 19.89 -0.83 -8.70
CA PHE A 253 20.75 -1.96 -8.28
C PHE A 253 20.35 -3.30 -8.87
N LEU A 254 19.06 -3.58 -9.06
CA LEU A 254 18.57 -4.92 -9.45
C LEU A 254 18.36 -5.08 -10.95
N VAL A 255 17.97 -4.01 -11.64
CA VAL A 255 17.62 -4.04 -13.08
C VAL A 255 18.51 -3.14 -13.92
N GLY A 256 19.43 -2.40 -13.29
CA GLY A 256 20.38 -1.51 -13.97
C GLY A 256 19.72 -0.25 -14.55
N GLU A 257 18.55 0.18 -14.05
CA GLU A 257 17.91 1.43 -14.48
C GLU A 257 18.74 2.63 -14.02
N VAL A 258 19.17 3.50 -14.96
CA VAL A 258 19.99 4.66 -14.65
C VAL A 258 19.10 5.84 -14.25
N LEU A 259 19.35 6.39 -13.06
CA LEU A 259 18.70 7.61 -12.58
C LEU A 259 19.32 8.85 -13.25
N THR A 260 18.48 9.65 -13.88
CA THR A 260 18.91 10.93 -14.45
C THR A 260 19.09 11.99 -13.36
N PRO A 261 19.89 13.05 -13.59
CA PRO A 261 20.00 14.19 -12.66
C PRO A 261 18.63 14.82 -12.31
N ILE A 262 17.70 14.84 -13.27
CA ILE A 262 16.33 15.34 -13.06
C ILE A 262 15.55 14.40 -12.12
N ALA A 263 15.78 13.10 -12.20
CA ALA A 263 15.16 12.13 -11.28
C ALA A 263 15.62 12.37 -9.82
N PHE A 264 16.88 12.72 -9.59
CA PHE A 264 17.37 13.10 -8.23
C PHE A 264 16.67 14.35 -7.70
N LEU A 265 16.46 15.37 -8.54
CA LEU A 265 15.70 16.57 -8.17
C LEU A 265 14.23 16.19 -7.82
N GLY A 266 13.62 15.31 -8.63
CA GLY A 266 12.29 14.77 -8.37
C GLY A 266 12.19 14.06 -7.01
N ALA A 267 13.14 13.18 -6.69
CA ALA A 267 13.23 12.51 -5.40
C ALA A 267 13.34 13.49 -4.22
N ALA A 268 14.19 14.52 -4.36
CA ALA A 268 14.33 15.57 -3.34
C ALA A 268 13.04 16.36 -3.12
N LEU A 269 12.29 16.68 -4.19
CA LEU A 269 11.00 17.35 -4.10
C LEU A 269 9.94 16.46 -3.43
N ILE A 270 9.91 15.14 -3.74
CA ILE A 270 9.01 14.19 -3.05
C ILE A 270 9.30 14.22 -1.55
N MET A 271 10.56 14.09 -1.16
CA MET A 271 10.99 14.15 0.25
C MET A 271 10.55 15.45 0.92
N ALA A 272 10.76 16.59 0.27
CA ALA A 272 10.35 17.90 0.78
C ALA A 272 8.83 18.01 0.94
N GLY A 273 8.06 17.56 -0.04
CA GLY A 273 6.58 17.58 0.00
C GLY A 273 6.01 16.68 1.10
N VAL A 274 6.56 15.48 1.27
CA VAL A 274 6.22 14.58 2.38
C VAL A 274 6.50 15.24 3.73
N PHE A 275 7.66 15.86 3.87
CA PHE A 275 8.05 16.58 5.08
C PHE A 275 7.06 17.71 5.40
N VAL A 276 6.73 18.57 4.44
CA VAL A 276 5.75 19.67 4.59
C VAL A 276 4.38 19.14 5.00
N ALA A 277 3.92 18.05 4.38
CA ALA A 277 2.60 17.50 4.65
C ALA A 277 2.50 16.79 6.01
N THR A 278 3.60 16.20 6.50
CA THR A 278 3.61 15.37 7.72
C THR A 278 4.01 16.13 8.99
N ILE A 279 4.68 17.29 8.87
CA ILE A 279 5.00 18.12 10.03
C ILE A 279 3.70 18.67 10.62
N GLU A 280 3.45 18.34 11.89
CA GLU A 280 2.43 19.00 12.67
C GLU A 280 2.95 20.37 13.14
N PRO A 281 2.20 21.46 12.93
CA PRO A 281 2.46 22.68 13.70
C PRO A 281 2.30 22.36 15.18
N PRO A 282 3.08 22.99 16.07
CA PRO A 282 2.88 22.84 17.52
C PRO A 282 1.42 23.14 17.86
N ARG A 283 0.70 22.18 18.43
CA ARG A 283 -0.70 22.33 18.76
C ARG A 283 -0.85 23.40 19.83
N LEU A 284 -1.36 24.54 19.47
CA LEU A 284 -2.14 25.36 20.39
C LEU A 284 -3.44 24.57 20.65
N HIS A 285 -3.49 23.90 21.79
CA HIS A 285 -4.65 23.24 22.42
C HIS A 285 -5.88 22.98 21.52
N ALA A 286 -5.95 21.81 20.89
CA ALA A 286 -7.25 21.28 20.47
C ALA A 286 -7.97 20.73 21.72
N PRO A 287 -9.27 21.04 21.91
CA PRO A 287 -10.03 20.50 23.03
C PRO A 287 -10.04 18.96 22.95
N ALA A 288 -9.76 18.32 24.10
CA ALA A 288 -9.86 16.89 24.25
C ALA A 288 -11.28 16.45 23.82
N TYR A 289 -11.36 15.42 22.97
CA TYR A 289 -12.62 14.73 22.73
C TYR A 289 -13.14 14.25 24.08
N PRO A 290 -14.40 14.51 24.43
CA PRO A 290 -14.97 14.03 25.68
C PRO A 290 -14.95 12.50 25.69
N GLN A 291 -14.21 11.90 26.62
CA GLN A 291 -14.20 10.46 26.85
C GLN A 291 -15.51 9.93 27.47
N GLU A 292 -16.50 10.79 27.66
CA GLU A 292 -17.76 10.47 28.33
C GLU A 292 -18.77 9.68 27.49
N ALA A 293 -18.50 9.41 26.19
CA ALA A 293 -19.45 8.67 25.34
C ALA A 293 -19.27 7.15 25.35
N MET A 294 -18.36 6.57 26.14
CA MET A 294 -18.14 5.12 26.21
C MET A 294 -18.37 4.49 27.59
N ALA A 295 -18.97 5.20 28.51
CA ALA A 295 -19.50 4.62 29.74
C ALA A 295 -20.94 4.13 29.48
N VAL A 296 -21.09 2.98 28.83
CA VAL A 296 -22.35 2.24 28.89
C VAL A 296 -22.38 1.56 30.25
N GLU A 297 -23.17 2.10 31.17
CA GLU A 297 -23.48 1.43 32.44
C GLU A 297 -24.04 0.02 32.17
N PRO A 298 -23.56 -1.00 32.88
CA PRO A 298 -24.17 -2.32 32.82
C PRO A 298 -25.56 -2.24 33.47
N LYS A 299 -26.63 -2.41 32.69
CA LYS A 299 -27.97 -2.63 33.23
C LYS A 299 -27.92 -3.82 34.16
N GLN A 300 -28.12 -3.58 35.46
CA GLN A 300 -28.46 -4.61 36.43
C GLN A 300 -29.81 -5.23 36.03
N VAL A 301 -29.77 -6.52 35.72
CA VAL A 301 -30.97 -7.35 35.57
C VAL A 301 -31.28 -7.87 36.97
N SER A 302 -32.36 -7.38 37.55
CA SER A 302 -33.04 -7.96 38.68
C SER A 302 -33.94 -9.11 38.25
#